data_bf063d67b9b9e936ddd58347af00c1f9
#
_entry.id   bf063d67b9b9e936ddd58347af00c1f9
#
_cell.length_a   1.000
_cell.length_b   1.000
_cell.length_c   1.000
_cell.angle_alpha   90.00
_cell.angle_beta   90.00
_cell.angle_gamma   90.00
#
_symmetry.space_group_name_H-M   'P 1'
#
loop_
_entity.id
_entity.type
_entity.pdbx_description
1 polymer ?
#
loop_
_entity_poly.entity_id
_entity_poly.type
_entity_poly.pdbx_seq_one_letter_code
_entity_poly.pdbx_strand_id
1 'polypeptide(L)'
;MLITVSGPPGSGKSTNAAGLADRLGVEHLSGGDIFREMAAERDMTPVEFNEFAEEDPQFDRKLDRRLRETARTSDELVLESRLAGWLAAEHADFRFWFDAPLSVRAERIAEREEKPVDRARAETERREESERKRYRELYGIDVDDLSIYDAAYNTARWAPERFLDVLVATVDAYDPAADEGKTPIEGVRYDF
;
A
#
# COMPACT_ATOMS: atom_id res chain seq x y z
N MET A 1 -3.60 -12.86 -12.55
CA MET A 1 -2.57 -11.80 -12.38
C MET A 1 -2.74 -11.16 -11.01
N LEU A 2 -1.71 -11.15 -10.20
CA LEU A 2 -1.65 -10.49 -8.90
C LEU A 2 -0.85 -9.18 -9.04
N ILE A 3 -1.49 -8.05 -8.75
CA ILE A 3 -0.87 -6.72 -8.79
C ILE A 3 -0.85 -6.14 -7.38
N THR A 4 0.29 -5.59 -6.98
CA THR A 4 0.40 -4.86 -5.71
C THR A 4 0.52 -3.37 -5.92
N VAL A 5 -0.11 -2.60 -5.03
CA VAL A 5 -0.03 -1.15 -4.98
C VAL A 5 0.40 -0.71 -3.59
N SER A 6 1.61 -0.20 -3.48
CA SER A 6 2.16 0.33 -2.23
C SER A 6 2.35 1.84 -2.30
N GLY A 7 2.65 2.46 -1.17
CA GLY A 7 2.95 3.89 -1.09
C GLY A 7 2.47 4.55 0.20
N PRO A 8 2.82 5.82 0.45
CA PRO A 8 2.52 6.54 1.68
C PRO A 8 1.02 6.95 1.80
N PRO A 9 0.54 7.42 3.00
CA PRO A 9 -0.80 7.93 3.16
C PRO A 9 -1.10 9.08 2.19
N GLY A 10 -2.32 9.14 1.65
CA GLY A 10 -2.73 10.21 0.74
C GLY A 10 -2.15 10.13 -0.67
N SER A 11 -1.36 9.11 -1.00
CA SER A 11 -0.78 8.93 -2.35
C SER A 11 -1.79 8.51 -3.42
N GLY A 12 -3.06 8.28 -3.07
CA GLY A 12 -4.11 7.87 -4.02
C GLY A 12 -4.14 6.36 -4.31
N LYS A 13 -3.49 5.53 -3.50
CA LYS A 13 -3.47 4.06 -3.67
C LYS A 13 -4.86 3.47 -3.79
N SER A 14 -5.70 3.62 -2.75
CA SER A 14 -6.99 2.93 -2.67
C SER A 14 -7.91 3.27 -3.85
N THR A 15 -7.99 4.56 -4.23
CA THR A 15 -8.79 5.00 -5.37
C THR A 15 -8.33 4.37 -6.68
N ASN A 16 -7.02 4.40 -6.92
CA ASN A 16 -6.46 3.91 -8.17
C ASN A 16 -6.36 2.37 -8.21
N ALA A 17 -6.12 1.72 -7.06
CA ALA A 17 -6.12 0.27 -6.97
C ALA A 17 -7.51 -0.32 -7.21
N ALA A 18 -8.55 0.27 -6.58
CA ALA A 18 -9.94 -0.11 -6.83
C ALA A 18 -10.32 0.10 -8.31
N GLY A 19 -10.02 1.28 -8.88
CA GLY A 19 -10.29 1.55 -10.29
C GLY A 19 -9.53 0.63 -11.25
N LEU A 20 -8.30 0.24 -10.91
CA LEU A 20 -7.53 -0.73 -11.69
C LEU A 20 -8.17 -2.12 -11.64
N ALA A 21 -8.57 -2.57 -10.44
CA ALA A 21 -9.25 -3.84 -10.25
C ALA A 21 -10.56 -3.91 -11.05
N ASP A 22 -11.36 -2.85 -11.00
CA ASP A 22 -12.60 -2.73 -11.79
C ASP A 22 -12.33 -2.81 -13.30
N ARG A 23 -11.28 -2.13 -13.78
CA ARG A 23 -10.90 -2.15 -15.21
C ARG A 23 -10.41 -3.51 -15.68
N LEU A 24 -9.73 -4.26 -14.82
CA LEU A 24 -9.21 -5.59 -15.11
C LEU A 24 -10.22 -6.69 -14.82
N GLY A 25 -11.32 -6.40 -14.11
CA GLY A 25 -12.33 -7.38 -13.71
C GLY A 25 -11.84 -8.37 -12.66
N VAL A 26 -10.92 -7.93 -11.77
CA VAL A 26 -10.34 -8.74 -10.69
C VAL A 26 -10.73 -8.24 -9.31
N GLU A 27 -10.48 -9.02 -8.27
CA GLU A 27 -10.75 -8.61 -6.88
C GLU A 27 -9.84 -7.46 -6.44
N HIS A 28 -10.34 -6.64 -5.50
CA HIS A 28 -9.57 -5.61 -4.80
C HIS A 28 -9.53 -5.89 -3.30
N LEU A 29 -8.35 -5.92 -2.71
CA LEU A 29 -8.16 -6.02 -1.27
C LEU A 29 -7.35 -4.83 -0.75
N SER A 30 -7.94 -4.07 0.17
CA SER A 30 -7.31 -2.91 0.80
C SER A 30 -6.87 -3.20 2.24
N GLY A 31 -5.57 -3.16 2.48
CA GLY A 31 -5.01 -3.20 3.84
C GLY A 31 -5.43 -1.98 4.67
N GLY A 32 -5.65 -0.84 4.02
CA GLY A 32 -6.16 0.36 4.69
C GLY A 32 -7.61 0.20 5.17
N ASP A 33 -8.46 -0.52 4.45
CA ASP A 33 -9.83 -0.84 4.89
C ASP A 33 -9.81 -1.80 6.08
N ILE A 34 -9.03 -2.87 6.00
CA ILE A 34 -8.85 -3.82 7.11
C ILE A 34 -8.33 -3.08 8.36
N PHE A 35 -7.38 -2.17 8.22
CA PHE A 35 -6.86 -1.38 9.34
C PHE A 35 -7.95 -0.50 9.96
N ARG A 36 -8.80 0.14 9.13
CA ARG A 36 -9.93 0.95 9.61
C ARG A 36 -11.00 0.10 10.29
N GLU A 37 -11.29 -1.09 9.78
CA GLU A 37 -12.18 -2.05 10.42
C GLU A 37 -11.67 -2.46 11.81
N MET A 38 -10.37 -2.80 11.91
CA MET A 38 -9.74 -3.16 13.19
C MET A 38 -9.74 -2.00 14.20
N ALA A 39 -9.63 -0.76 13.74
CA ALA A 39 -9.76 0.44 14.58
C ALA A 39 -11.22 0.60 15.07
N ALA A 40 -12.18 0.50 14.17
CA ALA A 40 -13.61 0.66 14.47
C ALA A 40 -14.12 -0.42 15.45
N GLU A 41 -13.64 -1.67 15.34
CA GLU A 41 -13.94 -2.76 16.30
C GLU A 41 -13.52 -2.43 17.74
N ARG A 42 -12.69 -1.39 17.94
CA ARG A 42 -12.17 -0.92 19.23
C ARG A 42 -12.63 0.47 19.61
N ASP A 43 -13.60 1.00 18.87
CA ASP A 43 -14.08 2.38 19.02
C ASP A 43 -12.95 3.43 18.93
N MET A 44 -11.90 3.15 18.11
CA MET A 44 -10.74 4.01 17.89
C MET A 44 -10.78 4.66 16.51
N THR A 45 -10.28 5.88 16.43
CA THR A 45 -9.91 6.48 15.15
C THR A 45 -8.68 5.78 14.55
N PRO A 46 -8.43 5.87 13.24
CA PRO A 46 -7.21 5.31 12.64
C PRO A 46 -5.91 5.89 13.22
N VAL A 47 -5.94 7.13 13.74
CA VAL A 47 -4.78 7.76 14.40
C VAL A 47 -4.53 7.12 15.76
N GLU A 48 -5.56 7.02 16.61
CA GLU A 48 -5.46 6.36 17.93
C GLU A 48 -5.08 4.89 17.79
N PHE A 49 -5.63 4.20 16.79
CA PHE A 49 -5.28 2.80 16.55
C PHE A 49 -3.83 2.64 16.05
N ASN A 50 -3.30 3.60 15.28
CA ASN A 50 -1.88 3.59 14.91
C ASN A 50 -0.96 3.75 16.12
N GLU A 51 -1.29 4.68 17.04
CA GLU A 51 -0.55 4.86 18.31
C GLU A 51 -0.63 3.59 19.17
N PHE A 52 -1.80 2.97 19.24
CA PHE A 52 -2.00 1.70 19.95
C PHE A 52 -1.19 0.54 19.34
N ALA A 53 -1.09 0.47 18.01
CA ALA A 53 -0.30 -0.55 17.31
C ALA A 53 1.22 -0.38 17.51
N GLU A 54 1.69 0.82 17.90
CA GLU A 54 3.09 1.01 18.31
C GLU A 54 3.45 0.24 19.57
N GLU A 55 2.48 0.09 20.47
CA GLU A 55 2.67 -0.62 21.74
C GLU A 55 2.49 -2.14 21.60
N ASP A 56 1.70 -2.57 20.61
CA ASP A 56 1.42 -4.00 20.39
C ASP A 56 1.59 -4.42 18.92
N PRO A 57 2.75 -4.99 18.57
CA PRO A 57 3.07 -5.46 17.22
C PRO A 57 2.12 -6.56 16.68
N GLN A 58 1.26 -7.15 17.51
CA GLN A 58 0.35 -8.21 17.07
C GLN A 58 -0.66 -7.69 16.04
N PHE A 59 -0.99 -6.39 16.07
CA PHE A 59 -1.95 -5.81 15.12
C PHE A 59 -1.36 -5.69 13.73
N ASP A 60 -0.13 -5.19 13.60
CA ASP A 60 0.58 -5.19 12.32
C ASP A 60 0.72 -6.62 11.79
N ARG A 61 1.19 -7.56 12.61
CA ARG A 61 1.34 -8.96 12.23
C ARG A 61 0.03 -9.62 11.79
N LYS A 62 -1.08 -9.33 12.47
CA LYS A 62 -2.40 -9.89 12.10
C LYS A 62 -2.86 -9.38 10.74
N LEU A 63 -2.72 -8.07 10.49
CA LEU A 63 -3.03 -7.44 9.22
C LEU A 63 -2.16 -8.01 8.10
N ASP A 64 -0.85 -7.99 8.30
CA ASP A 64 0.13 -8.36 7.28
C ASP A 64 0.08 -9.86 6.95
N ARG A 65 -0.16 -10.71 7.95
CA ARG A 65 -0.45 -12.15 7.73
C ARG A 65 -1.65 -12.34 6.81
N ARG A 66 -2.76 -11.64 7.09
CA ARG A 66 -3.97 -11.74 6.25
C ARG A 66 -3.70 -11.33 4.81
N LEU A 67 -2.96 -10.22 4.61
CA LEU A 67 -2.59 -9.74 3.27
C LEU A 67 -1.68 -10.76 2.55
N ARG A 68 -0.67 -11.29 3.24
CA ARG A 68 0.25 -12.27 2.67
C ARG A 68 -0.45 -13.61 2.33
N GLU A 69 -1.32 -14.09 3.21
CA GLU A 69 -2.10 -15.31 2.97
C GLU A 69 -3.04 -15.15 1.77
N THR A 70 -3.72 -13.99 1.65
CA THR A 70 -4.57 -13.72 0.49
C THR A 70 -3.73 -13.66 -0.79
N ALA A 71 -2.60 -12.96 -0.80
CA ALA A 71 -1.71 -12.91 -1.95
C ALA A 71 -1.24 -14.30 -2.41
N ARG A 72 -0.99 -15.22 -1.45
CA ARG A 72 -0.55 -16.58 -1.75
C ARG A 72 -1.64 -17.46 -2.36
N THR A 73 -2.90 -17.16 -2.12
CA THR A 73 -4.05 -18.00 -2.51
C THR A 73 -4.90 -17.43 -3.62
N SER A 74 -4.61 -16.20 -4.08
CA SER A 74 -5.37 -15.50 -5.10
C SER A 74 -4.55 -15.33 -6.37
N ASP A 75 -5.10 -15.71 -7.51
CA ASP A 75 -4.46 -15.59 -8.82
C ASP A 75 -4.90 -14.32 -9.57
N GLU A 76 -6.01 -13.68 -9.15
CA GLU A 76 -6.60 -12.50 -9.80
C GLU A 76 -6.96 -11.46 -8.73
N LEU A 77 -6.00 -10.58 -8.39
CA LEU A 77 -6.12 -9.65 -7.28
C LEU A 77 -5.33 -8.37 -7.51
N VAL A 78 -5.92 -7.23 -7.16
CA VAL A 78 -5.19 -5.99 -6.86
C VAL A 78 -5.15 -5.83 -5.35
N LEU A 79 -3.96 -6.02 -4.77
CA LEU A 79 -3.68 -5.88 -3.34
C LEU A 79 -3.07 -4.51 -3.05
N GLU A 80 -3.71 -3.71 -2.20
CA GLU A 80 -3.15 -2.42 -1.81
C GLU A 80 -2.89 -2.34 -0.30
N SER A 81 -1.69 -1.92 0.06
CA SER A 81 -1.32 -1.56 1.44
C SER A 81 -0.01 -0.79 1.47
N ARG A 82 0.50 -0.47 2.68
CA ARG A 82 1.86 0.05 2.85
C ARG A 82 2.92 -0.89 2.34
N LEU A 83 2.75 -2.16 2.66
CA LEU A 83 3.72 -3.23 2.45
C LEU A 83 3.29 -4.23 1.37
N ALA A 84 2.27 -3.93 0.56
CA ALA A 84 1.75 -4.90 -0.41
C ALA A 84 2.85 -5.50 -1.31
N GLY A 85 3.74 -4.65 -1.84
CA GLY A 85 4.85 -5.09 -2.68
C GLY A 85 5.87 -5.99 -1.95
N TRP A 86 6.06 -5.77 -0.64
CA TRP A 86 6.93 -6.59 0.19
C TRP A 86 6.25 -7.91 0.56
N LEU A 87 5.00 -7.84 1.05
CA LEU A 87 4.26 -8.99 1.55
C LEU A 87 3.93 -10.02 0.46
N ALA A 88 3.69 -9.57 -0.75
CA ALA A 88 3.32 -10.39 -1.89
C ALA A 88 4.47 -10.60 -2.90
N ALA A 89 5.70 -10.25 -2.56
CA ALA A 89 6.84 -10.22 -3.49
C ALA A 89 7.08 -11.51 -4.28
N GLU A 90 6.82 -12.66 -3.66
CA GLU A 90 6.99 -13.99 -4.28
C GLU A 90 5.87 -14.34 -5.28
N HIS A 91 4.72 -13.66 -5.18
CA HIS A 91 3.50 -14.00 -5.91
C HIS A 91 3.06 -12.90 -6.89
N ALA A 92 3.40 -11.63 -6.61
CA ALA A 92 2.95 -10.51 -7.42
C ALA A 92 3.56 -10.55 -8.84
N ASP A 93 2.73 -10.39 -9.85
CA ASP A 93 3.16 -10.21 -11.24
C ASP A 93 3.65 -8.78 -11.46
N PHE A 94 2.99 -7.78 -10.82
CA PHE A 94 3.39 -6.38 -10.84
C PHE A 94 3.40 -5.77 -9.45
N ARG A 95 4.42 -4.94 -9.17
CA ARG A 95 4.57 -4.18 -7.94
C ARG A 95 4.67 -2.70 -8.26
N PHE A 96 3.59 -1.97 -7.96
CA PHE A 96 3.51 -0.53 -8.15
C PHE A 96 3.78 0.22 -6.84
N TRP A 97 4.53 1.31 -6.95
CA TRP A 97 4.66 2.32 -5.90
C TRP A 97 3.98 3.61 -6.34
N PHE A 98 3.02 4.10 -5.54
CA PHE A 98 2.38 5.40 -5.75
C PHE A 98 2.80 6.38 -4.69
N ASP A 99 3.25 7.54 -5.14
CA ASP A 99 3.62 8.64 -4.26
C ASP A 99 3.00 9.97 -4.71
N ALA A 100 3.08 10.98 -3.87
CA ALA A 100 2.81 12.37 -4.15
C ALA A 100 3.55 13.25 -3.13
N PRO A 101 3.88 14.50 -3.45
CA PRO A 101 4.44 15.42 -2.47
C PRO A 101 3.60 15.48 -1.20
N LEU A 102 4.25 15.56 -0.04
CA LEU A 102 3.57 15.57 1.26
C LEU A 102 2.49 16.65 1.37
N SER A 103 2.68 17.83 0.77
CA SER A 103 1.67 18.88 0.72
C SER A 103 0.39 18.41 0.04
N VAL A 104 0.50 17.74 -1.12
CA VAL A 104 -0.65 17.20 -1.86
C VAL A 104 -1.31 16.05 -1.08
N ARG A 105 -0.52 15.19 -0.44
CA ARG A 105 -1.04 14.11 0.38
C ARG A 105 -1.80 14.61 1.61
N ALA A 106 -1.26 15.64 2.26
CA ALA A 106 -1.89 16.29 3.40
C ALA A 106 -3.22 16.97 3.02
N GLU A 107 -3.28 17.65 1.87
CA GLU A 107 -4.52 18.24 1.33
C GLU A 107 -5.58 17.17 1.08
N ARG A 108 -5.25 16.07 0.41
CA ARG A 108 -6.16 14.95 0.15
C ARG A 108 -6.69 14.29 1.43
N ILE A 109 -5.82 14.14 2.45
CA ILE A 109 -6.21 13.60 3.75
C ILE A 109 -7.10 14.59 4.50
N ALA A 110 -6.77 15.89 4.48
CA ALA A 110 -7.55 16.94 5.12
C ALA A 110 -8.98 17.00 4.57
N GLU A 111 -9.12 16.95 3.24
CA GLU A 111 -10.41 16.91 2.56
C GLU A 111 -11.22 15.68 2.93
N ARG A 112 -10.62 14.48 2.84
CA ARG A 112 -11.28 13.21 3.16
C ARG A 112 -11.74 13.11 4.61
N GLU A 113 -10.97 13.66 5.54
CA GLU A 113 -11.18 13.50 6.99
C GLU A 113 -11.74 14.79 7.63
N GLU A 114 -12.13 15.78 6.82
CA GLU A 114 -12.74 17.04 7.22
C GLU A 114 -11.96 17.75 8.34
N LYS A 115 -10.63 17.85 8.18
CA LYS A 115 -9.74 18.47 9.17
C LYS A 115 -8.78 19.49 8.54
N PRO A 116 -8.19 20.42 9.35
CA PRO A 116 -7.22 21.38 8.84
C PRO A 116 -6.00 20.71 8.19
N VAL A 117 -5.49 21.28 7.09
CA VAL A 117 -4.35 20.73 6.32
C VAL A 117 -3.08 20.61 7.18
N ASP A 118 -2.79 21.61 8.02
CA ASP A 118 -1.61 21.58 8.90
C ASP A 118 -1.69 20.42 9.91
N ARG A 119 -2.89 20.13 10.41
CA ARG A 119 -3.13 18.97 11.29
C ARG A 119 -2.95 17.67 10.53
N ALA A 120 -3.55 17.55 9.35
CA ALA A 120 -3.40 16.37 8.49
C ALA A 120 -1.93 16.10 8.16
N ARG A 121 -1.16 17.15 7.85
CA ARG A 121 0.27 17.06 7.58
C ARG A 121 1.05 16.54 8.77
N ALA A 122 0.88 17.14 9.94
CA ALA A 122 1.61 16.74 11.15
C ALA A 122 1.29 15.30 11.58
N GLU A 123 0.02 14.87 11.47
CA GLU A 123 -0.40 13.51 11.75
C GLU A 123 0.18 12.50 10.73
N THR A 124 0.24 12.89 9.44
CA THR A 124 0.82 12.06 8.38
C THR A 124 2.32 11.85 8.59
N GLU A 125 3.08 12.92 8.88
CA GLU A 125 4.51 12.82 9.15
C GLU A 125 4.82 11.90 10.35
N ARG A 126 4.11 12.07 11.46
CA ARG A 126 4.25 11.20 12.64
C ARG A 126 3.93 9.73 12.32
N ARG A 127 2.83 9.51 11.59
CA ARG A 127 2.43 8.17 11.20
C ARG A 127 3.47 7.49 10.32
N GLU A 128 4.03 8.18 9.35
CA GLU A 128 5.06 7.64 8.46
C GLU A 128 6.35 7.31 9.22
N GLU A 129 6.75 8.15 10.17
CA GLU A 129 7.91 7.88 11.03
C GLU A 129 7.70 6.63 11.88
N SER A 130 6.53 6.51 12.51
CA SER A 130 6.14 5.35 13.30
C SER A 130 6.09 4.06 12.47
N GLU A 131 5.40 4.08 11.31
CA GLU A 131 5.32 2.94 10.39
C GLU A 131 6.72 2.51 9.91
N ARG A 132 7.57 3.45 9.52
CA ARG A 132 8.96 3.19 9.08
C ARG A 132 9.79 2.47 10.15
N LYS A 133 9.67 2.93 11.40
CA LYS A 133 10.35 2.30 12.54
C LYS A 133 9.84 0.88 12.76
N ARG A 134 8.52 0.69 12.87
CA ARG A 134 7.92 -0.62 13.14
C ARG A 134 8.26 -1.64 12.06
N TYR A 135 8.15 -1.29 10.78
CA TYR A 135 8.43 -2.23 9.70
C TYR A 135 9.89 -2.65 9.63
N ARG A 136 10.80 -1.74 10.00
CA ARG A 136 12.22 -2.06 10.13
C ARG A 136 12.48 -3.01 11.31
N GLU A 137 11.86 -2.75 12.45
CA GLU A 137 12.01 -3.58 13.66
C GLU A 137 11.33 -4.95 13.52
N LEU A 138 10.13 -5.00 12.94
CA LEU A 138 9.35 -6.24 12.83
C LEU A 138 9.84 -7.15 11.72
N TYR A 139 10.21 -6.59 10.58
CA TYR A 139 10.43 -7.37 9.35
C TYR A 139 11.80 -7.13 8.70
N GLY A 140 12.56 -6.14 9.15
CA GLY A 140 13.77 -5.70 8.46
C GLY A 140 13.49 -4.89 7.19
N ILE A 141 12.25 -4.46 6.96
CA ILE A 141 11.84 -3.74 5.75
C ILE A 141 12.24 -2.27 5.83
N ASP A 142 12.95 -1.79 4.82
CA ASP A 142 13.11 -0.37 4.53
C ASP A 142 12.07 0.07 3.50
N VAL A 143 11.03 0.75 3.94
CA VAL A 143 9.93 1.19 3.07
C VAL A 143 10.33 2.26 2.06
N ASP A 144 11.47 2.89 2.25
CA ASP A 144 12.04 3.88 1.32
C ASP A 144 12.89 3.21 0.22
N ASP A 145 13.14 1.91 0.32
CA ASP A 145 13.77 1.13 -0.76
C ASP A 145 12.74 0.82 -1.87
N LEU A 146 12.84 1.56 -2.96
CA LEU A 146 11.97 1.41 -4.12
C LEU A 146 12.50 0.40 -5.15
N SER A 147 13.63 -0.23 -4.92
CA SER A 147 14.25 -1.17 -5.86
C SER A 147 13.42 -2.43 -6.11
N ILE A 148 12.51 -2.74 -5.19
CA ILE A 148 11.61 -3.89 -5.31
C ILE A 148 10.41 -3.65 -6.25
N TYR A 149 10.14 -2.39 -6.63
CA TYR A 149 8.95 -2.03 -7.41
C TYR A 149 9.27 -1.96 -8.90
N ASP A 150 8.35 -2.49 -9.71
CA ASP A 150 8.48 -2.53 -11.17
C ASP A 150 8.19 -1.15 -11.78
N ALA A 151 7.34 -0.33 -11.13
CA ALA A 151 7.11 1.06 -11.50
C ALA A 151 6.74 1.95 -10.30
N ALA A 152 7.26 3.18 -10.29
CA ALA A 152 6.95 4.19 -9.30
C ALA A 152 6.33 5.43 -9.98
N TYR A 153 5.17 5.88 -9.46
CA TYR A 153 4.41 6.97 -10.05
C TYR A 153 4.15 8.10 -9.07
N ASN A 154 4.37 9.34 -9.54
CA ASN A 154 3.91 10.53 -8.85
C ASN A 154 2.45 10.82 -9.25
N THR A 155 1.51 10.46 -8.39
CA THR A 155 0.07 10.61 -8.63
C THR A 155 -0.42 12.06 -8.62
N ALA A 156 0.39 13.01 -8.13
CA ALA A 156 0.05 14.43 -8.17
C ALA A 156 0.09 15.02 -9.60
N ARG A 157 0.66 14.30 -10.56
CA ARG A 157 0.81 14.76 -11.95
C ARG A 157 -0.36 14.35 -12.85
N TRP A 158 -1.28 13.54 -12.34
CA TRP A 158 -2.31 12.88 -13.16
C TRP A 158 -3.70 13.20 -12.64
N ALA A 159 -4.63 13.44 -13.56
CA ALA A 159 -6.05 13.28 -13.25
C ALA A 159 -6.35 11.78 -13.04
N PRO A 160 -7.20 11.40 -12.06
CA PRO A 160 -7.43 9.99 -11.70
C PRO A 160 -7.77 9.10 -12.89
N GLU A 161 -8.71 9.52 -13.74
CA GLU A 161 -9.12 8.78 -14.95
C GLU A 161 -7.94 8.51 -15.91
N ARG A 162 -7.07 9.51 -16.10
CA ARG A 162 -5.90 9.38 -16.98
C ARG A 162 -4.80 8.53 -16.36
N PHE A 163 -4.72 8.53 -15.04
CA PHE A 163 -3.77 7.66 -14.36
C PHE A 163 -4.17 6.19 -14.49
N LEU A 164 -5.47 5.88 -14.41
CA LEU A 164 -5.96 4.54 -14.66
C LEU A 164 -5.63 4.06 -16.09
N ASP A 165 -5.76 4.93 -17.11
CA ASP A 165 -5.37 4.59 -18.48
C ASP A 165 -3.88 4.20 -18.55
N VAL A 166 -3.00 4.91 -17.83
CA VAL A 166 -1.57 4.60 -17.76
C VAL A 166 -1.32 3.25 -17.06
N LEU A 167 -2.00 2.99 -15.94
CA LEU A 167 -1.84 1.73 -15.22
C LEU A 167 -2.29 0.53 -16.06
N VAL A 168 -3.45 0.62 -16.69
CA VAL A 168 -3.96 -0.43 -17.60
C VAL A 168 -2.98 -0.64 -18.76
N ALA A 169 -2.50 0.43 -19.41
CA ALA A 169 -1.53 0.31 -20.49
C ALA A 169 -0.20 -0.34 -20.04
N THR A 170 0.22 -0.10 -18.80
CA THR A 170 1.42 -0.74 -18.23
C THR A 170 1.20 -2.25 -18.05
N VAL A 171 0.03 -2.63 -17.52
CA VAL A 171 -0.34 -4.05 -17.31
C VAL A 171 -0.51 -4.75 -18.66
N ASP A 172 -1.18 -4.13 -19.63
CA ASP A 172 -1.39 -4.68 -20.96
C ASP A 172 -0.09 -4.87 -21.77
N ALA A 173 0.93 -4.08 -21.45
CA ALA A 173 2.24 -4.18 -22.08
C ALA A 173 3.10 -5.33 -21.52
N TYR A 174 2.71 -5.91 -20.40
CA TYR A 174 3.44 -7.01 -19.79
C TYR A 174 3.25 -8.31 -20.57
N ASP A 175 4.36 -8.94 -20.91
CA ASP A 175 4.39 -10.26 -21.54
C ASP A 175 5.06 -11.27 -20.59
N PRO A 176 4.28 -12.16 -19.95
CA PRO A 176 4.85 -13.18 -19.06
C PRO A 176 5.89 -14.09 -19.71
N ALA A 177 5.86 -14.25 -21.03
CA ALA A 177 6.83 -15.06 -21.75
C ALA A 177 8.18 -14.35 -21.95
N ALA A 178 8.20 -13.02 -21.83
CA ALA A 178 9.39 -12.19 -21.91
C ALA A 178 9.89 -11.72 -20.53
N ASP A 179 9.25 -12.14 -19.45
CA ASP A 179 9.64 -11.82 -18.07
C ASP A 179 11.03 -12.40 -17.76
N GLU A 180 11.98 -11.54 -17.42
CA GLU A 180 13.33 -11.93 -17.00
C GLU A 180 13.37 -12.48 -15.56
N GLY A 181 12.25 -12.48 -14.87
CA GLY A 181 12.08 -12.97 -13.51
C GLY A 181 12.21 -11.86 -12.46
N LYS A 182 11.76 -12.19 -11.26
CA LYS A 182 11.75 -11.26 -10.13
C LYS A 182 13.05 -11.35 -9.36
N THR A 183 13.62 -10.19 -9.02
CA THR A 183 14.75 -10.13 -8.09
C THR A 183 14.27 -10.57 -6.70
N PRO A 184 14.91 -11.55 -6.06
CA PRO A 184 14.58 -11.94 -4.70
C PRO A 184 14.75 -10.77 -3.72
N ILE A 185 13.82 -10.64 -2.78
CA ILE A 185 13.95 -9.67 -1.70
C ILE A 185 14.71 -10.30 -0.56
N GLU A 186 15.88 -9.76 -0.24
CA GLU A 186 16.74 -10.26 0.81
C GLU A 186 16.54 -9.52 2.14
N GLY A 187 16.88 -10.17 3.26
CA GLY A 187 16.91 -9.54 4.59
C GLY A 187 15.55 -9.37 5.27
N VAL A 188 14.45 -9.69 4.60
CA VAL A 188 13.08 -9.58 5.16
C VAL A 188 12.68 -10.88 5.85
N ARG A 189 12.04 -10.76 7.03
CA ARG A 189 11.57 -11.90 7.82
C ARG A 189 10.13 -11.70 8.24
N TYR A 190 9.31 -12.70 8.02
CA TYR A 190 7.92 -12.73 8.46
C TYR A 190 7.76 -13.81 9.54
N ASP A 191 7.79 -13.37 10.81
CA ASP A 191 7.66 -14.25 11.99
C ASP A 191 6.17 -14.36 12.42
N PHE A 192 5.28 -14.75 11.49
CA PHE A 192 3.85 -14.94 11.76
C PHE A 192 3.20 -16.08 10.97
#